data_cb3305a253d5dd0e6f30f1166da05560
#
_entry.id   cb3305a253d5dd0e6f30f1166da05560
#
_cell.length_a   1.000
_cell.length_b   1.000
_cell.length_c   1.000
_cell.angle_alpha   90.00
_cell.angle_beta   90.00
_cell.angle_gamma   90.00
#
_symmetry.space_group_name_H-M   'P 1'
#
loop_
_entity.id
_entity.type
_entity.pdbx_description
1 polymer ?
#
loop_
_entity_poly.entity_id
_entity_poly.type
_entity_poly.pdbx_seq_one_letter_code
_entity_poly.pdbx_strand_id
1 'polypeptide(L)'
;MAKKGKKIWAIAVFLLFVLYFFSAARPIPPETVLVPRWLSSLETDNQVLTGEVGEDGQRSFSDRLLPFTLGDRFGYVDSEGSFPVNQVKQGQINISENLWTEYEAEPANIEIKNNDGEVVLTIEDPRGYPVLLDNRIFILGSEQNTLSEVNLAGNILWTHEFAAPLTCIDAAAGLVLAGSIDGVIEVLDHSGKRIFSFDPGGSRYAVILGCTLSRDGMRIGIISGVENQRFLLLERYGTSSEYRVVYHEFLETGFRRPVHISFIDQDRWIVFEREGGIGCYEIKSRQGLRIALDGKIAAIDQSGGHGFFFLIYSQPEQRKELIGIRLPEGRSCSRLNMQEAIVIRAPFKSNNVFLGRTDSGLLAGGGTTLISFDLENK
;
A
#
# COMPACT_ATOMS: atom_id res chain seq x y z
N MET A 1 -38.70 24.89 -59.75
CA MET A 1 -38.55 23.91 -58.62
C MET A 1 -37.13 23.53 -58.26
N ALA A 2 -36.13 23.58 -59.17
CA ALA A 2 -34.76 23.13 -58.91
C ALA A 2 -33.92 23.98 -57.92
N LYS A 3 -34.23 25.26 -57.66
CA LYS A 3 -33.48 26.12 -56.75
C LYS A 3 -33.78 25.86 -55.23
N LYS A 4 -34.98 25.36 -54.88
CA LYS A 4 -35.35 25.05 -53.51
C LYS A 4 -34.69 23.76 -53.02
N GLY A 5 -34.52 22.75 -53.88
CA GLY A 5 -33.86 21.48 -53.53
C GLY A 5 -32.37 21.64 -53.21
N LYS A 6 -31.66 22.51 -53.96
CA LYS A 6 -30.22 22.78 -53.68
C LYS A 6 -29.99 23.46 -52.34
N LYS A 7 -30.89 24.36 -51.88
CA LYS A 7 -30.78 25.00 -50.57
C LYS A 7 -31.03 24.03 -49.40
N ILE A 8 -32.03 23.14 -49.54
CA ILE A 8 -32.34 22.12 -48.53
C ILE A 8 -31.17 21.13 -48.41
N TRP A 9 -30.58 20.73 -49.55
CA TRP A 9 -29.42 19.84 -49.52
C TRP A 9 -28.17 20.49 -48.90
N ALA A 10 -27.90 21.76 -49.15
CA ALA A 10 -26.82 22.51 -48.54
C ALA A 10 -27.00 22.66 -47.00
N ILE A 11 -28.23 22.87 -46.53
CA ILE A 11 -28.55 22.91 -45.10
C ILE A 11 -28.35 21.53 -44.47
N ALA A 12 -28.77 20.45 -45.12
CA ALA A 12 -28.59 19.09 -44.63
C ALA A 12 -27.09 18.71 -44.50
N VAL A 13 -26.28 19.07 -45.51
CA VAL A 13 -24.83 18.86 -45.47
C VAL A 13 -24.17 19.69 -44.37
N PHE A 14 -24.60 20.93 -44.17
CA PHE A 14 -24.09 21.79 -43.07
C PHE A 14 -24.46 21.21 -41.71
N LEU A 15 -25.68 20.74 -41.52
CA LEU A 15 -26.12 20.08 -40.28
C LEU A 15 -25.35 18.77 -40.00
N LEU A 16 -25.09 17.97 -41.03
CA LEU A 16 -24.26 16.79 -40.95
C LEU A 16 -22.80 17.12 -40.57
N PHE A 17 -22.26 18.19 -41.14
CA PHE A 17 -20.93 18.69 -40.81
C PHE A 17 -20.84 19.18 -39.36
N VAL A 18 -21.82 19.93 -38.90
CA VAL A 18 -21.94 20.40 -37.52
C VAL A 18 -22.07 19.19 -36.56
N LEU A 19 -22.93 18.24 -36.89
CA LEU A 19 -23.11 17.02 -36.11
C LEU A 19 -21.82 16.19 -36.04
N TYR A 20 -21.11 16.07 -37.15
CA TYR A 20 -19.81 15.42 -37.26
C TYR A 20 -18.77 16.15 -36.39
N PHE A 21 -18.72 17.49 -36.45
CA PHE A 21 -17.79 18.31 -35.67
C PHE A 21 -18.01 18.13 -34.15
N PHE A 22 -19.27 18.19 -33.70
CA PHE A 22 -19.61 17.96 -32.31
C PHE A 22 -19.42 16.49 -31.86
N SER A 23 -19.63 15.54 -32.76
CA SER A 23 -19.39 14.11 -32.48
C SER A 23 -17.90 13.73 -32.52
N ALA A 24 -17.10 14.42 -33.34
CA ALA A 24 -15.67 14.22 -33.46
C ALA A 24 -14.87 15.01 -32.44
N ALA A 25 -15.42 16.08 -31.87
CA ALA A 25 -14.82 16.85 -30.77
C ALA A 25 -14.92 16.05 -29.47
N ARG A 26 -14.06 15.06 -29.29
CA ARG A 26 -13.87 14.44 -27.99
C ARG A 26 -13.15 15.46 -27.11
N PRO A 27 -13.66 15.78 -25.90
CA PRO A 27 -12.90 16.59 -24.97
C PRO A 27 -11.58 15.88 -24.73
N ILE A 28 -10.48 16.59 -24.84
CA ILE A 28 -9.15 16.08 -24.44
C ILE A 28 -9.28 15.69 -22.99
N PRO A 29 -9.02 14.43 -22.62
CA PRO A 29 -9.06 14.05 -21.22
C PRO A 29 -8.06 14.91 -20.43
N PRO A 30 -8.41 15.40 -19.24
CA PRO A 30 -7.50 16.18 -18.44
C PRO A 30 -6.22 15.39 -18.20
N GLU A 31 -5.09 16.00 -18.44
CA GLU A 31 -3.78 15.41 -18.18
C GLU A 31 -3.50 15.50 -16.69
N THR A 32 -3.18 14.37 -16.08
CA THR A 32 -2.77 14.35 -14.67
C THR A 32 -1.28 14.50 -14.58
N VAL A 33 -0.83 15.52 -13.86
CA VAL A 33 0.58 15.85 -13.68
C VAL A 33 0.97 15.85 -12.21
N LEU A 34 2.23 15.50 -11.93
CA LEU A 34 2.86 15.64 -10.63
C LEU A 34 3.57 17.00 -10.58
N VAL A 35 3.14 17.86 -9.68
CA VAL A 35 3.73 19.18 -9.46
C VAL A 35 4.58 19.10 -8.19
N PRO A 36 5.91 19.34 -8.25
CA PRO A 36 6.76 19.35 -7.08
C PRO A 36 6.31 20.45 -6.10
N ARG A 37 6.12 20.08 -4.83
CA ARG A 37 5.75 21.00 -3.74
C ARG A 37 6.99 21.42 -2.95
N TRP A 38 7.76 20.44 -2.48
CA TRP A 38 9.03 20.67 -1.79
C TRP A 38 10.01 19.52 -2.05
N LEU A 39 11.28 19.78 -1.81
CA LEU A 39 12.37 18.83 -1.88
C LEU A 39 13.28 19.06 -0.67
N SER A 40 13.57 17.99 0.07
CA SER A 40 14.41 18.02 1.26
C SER A 40 15.47 16.94 1.24
N SER A 41 16.68 17.27 1.70
CA SER A 41 17.77 16.32 1.91
C SER A 41 17.75 15.80 3.34
N LEU A 42 17.88 14.49 3.51
CA LEU A 42 17.95 13.83 4.81
C LEU A 42 19.37 13.94 5.43
N GLU A 43 20.40 14.28 4.65
CA GLU A 43 21.79 14.39 5.14
C GLU A 43 22.05 15.68 5.90
N THR A 44 21.23 16.68 5.71
CA THR A 44 21.39 17.94 6.43
C THR A 44 20.97 17.71 7.87
N ASP A 45 21.89 17.79 8.81
CA ASP A 45 21.65 17.75 10.26
C ASP A 45 20.88 18.99 10.77
N ASN A 46 20.20 19.69 9.88
CA ASN A 46 19.24 20.68 10.26
C ASN A 46 18.01 19.94 10.81
N GLN A 47 18.03 19.71 12.11
CA GLN A 47 16.84 19.76 12.92
C GLN A 47 16.23 21.17 12.73
N VAL A 48 15.70 21.43 11.56
CA VAL A 48 14.76 22.54 11.39
C VAL A 48 13.45 22.04 11.98
N LEU A 49 13.42 22.10 13.29
CA LEU A 49 12.22 22.01 14.08
C LEU A 49 11.42 23.29 13.80
N THR A 50 10.86 23.40 12.62
CA THR A 50 9.93 24.49 12.24
C THR A 50 8.49 24.13 12.61
N GLY A 51 8.29 23.53 13.77
CA GLY A 51 6.98 23.54 14.39
C GLY A 51 6.81 24.88 15.10
N GLU A 52 5.73 25.60 14.88
CA GLU A 52 5.37 26.73 15.74
C GLU A 52 5.28 26.22 17.18
N VAL A 53 6.14 26.75 18.04
CA VAL A 53 6.07 26.49 19.48
C VAL A 53 4.89 27.29 19.99
N GLY A 54 3.77 26.63 20.30
CA GLY A 54 2.66 27.27 21.00
C GLY A 54 3.11 27.86 22.35
N GLU A 55 2.36 28.81 22.89
CA GLU A 55 2.65 29.46 24.21
C GLU A 55 2.80 28.44 25.34
N ASP A 56 2.32 27.21 25.17
CA ASP A 56 2.38 26.11 26.13
C ASP A 56 3.63 25.22 25.99
N GLY A 57 4.57 25.56 25.11
CA GLY A 57 5.78 24.76 24.86
C GLY A 57 5.52 23.45 24.11
N GLN A 58 4.29 23.14 23.76
CA GLN A 58 3.91 22.02 22.94
C GLN A 58 4.02 22.40 21.45
N ARG A 59 4.79 21.63 20.68
CA ARG A 59 4.90 21.81 19.23
C ARG A 59 3.65 21.23 18.58
N SER A 60 2.88 22.08 17.92
CA SER A 60 1.77 21.66 17.09
C SER A 60 2.30 21.38 15.68
N PHE A 61 2.40 20.11 15.31
CA PHE A 61 2.51 19.72 13.91
C PHE A 61 1.10 19.76 13.34
N SER A 62 0.89 20.56 12.31
CA SER A 62 -0.46 20.91 11.84
C SER A 62 -1.15 19.77 11.07
N ASP A 63 -0.44 18.68 10.70
CA ASP A 63 -0.95 17.68 9.78
C ASP A 63 -0.47 16.25 10.11
N ARG A 64 -1.10 15.29 9.46
CA ARG A 64 -0.75 13.87 9.50
C ARG A 64 0.73 13.67 9.16
N LEU A 65 1.46 13.08 10.08
CA LEU A 65 2.84 12.70 9.87
C LEU A 65 2.92 11.42 9.04
N LEU A 66 3.83 11.40 8.07
CA LEU A 66 4.08 10.22 7.25
C LEU A 66 5.37 9.55 7.67
N PRO A 67 5.33 8.26 8.03
CA PRO A 67 6.52 7.50 8.30
C PRO A 67 7.31 7.26 7.01
N PHE A 68 8.62 7.33 7.07
CA PHE A 68 9.49 6.97 5.97
C PHE A 68 10.67 6.10 6.42
N THR A 69 11.13 5.27 5.49
CA THR A 69 12.37 4.51 5.62
C THR A 69 13.08 4.58 4.27
N LEU A 70 14.22 5.28 4.22
CA LEU A 70 14.95 5.53 2.98
C LEU A 70 16.46 5.35 3.20
N GLY A 71 17.03 4.31 2.58
CA GLY A 71 18.43 3.98 2.76
C GLY A 71 18.75 3.61 4.20
N ASP A 72 19.69 4.33 4.78
CA ASP A 72 20.12 4.21 6.16
C ASP A 72 19.38 5.16 7.12
N ARG A 73 18.37 5.88 6.64
CA ARG A 73 17.57 6.82 7.46
C ARG A 73 16.12 6.42 7.57
N PHE A 74 15.50 6.84 8.67
CA PHE A 74 14.09 6.66 8.92
C PHE A 74 13.55 7.82 9.75
N GLY A 75 12.25 7.98 9.79
CA GLY A 75 11.59 8.99 10.61
C GLY A 75 10.21 9.34 10.13
N TYR A 76 9.80 10.55 10.46
CA TYR A 76 8.51 11.12 10.08
C TYR A 76 8.71 12.44 9.37
N VAL A 77 7.82 12.73 8.43
CA VAL A 77 7.78 13.99 7.69
C VAL A 77 6.34 14.50 7.65
N ASP A 78 6.17 15.81 7.82
CA ASP A 78 4.87 16.47 7.65
C ASP A 78 4.60 16.87 6.20
N SER A 79 3.44 17.48 5.94
CA SER A 79 3.02 17.93 4.61
C SER A 79 3.90 19.08 4.05
N GLU A 80 4.66 19.77 4.90
CA GLU A 80 5.51 20.90 4.52
C GLU A 80 6.99 20.53 4.37
N GLY A 81 7.35 19.29 4.64
CA GLY A 81 8.70 18.76 4.52
C GLY A 81 9.55 18.96 5.78
N SER A 82 8.93 19.21 6.94
CA SER A 82 9.60 19.22 8.24
C SER A 82 9.71 17.81 8.79
N PHE A 83 10.78 17.52 9.52
CA PHE A 83 11.10 16.21 10.06
C PHE A 83 11.10 16.23 11.58
N PRO A 84 10.00 15.85 12.24
CA PRO A 84 10.00 15.65 13.69
C PRO A 84 11.03 14.62 14.16
N VAL A 85 11.16 13.55 13.37
CA VAL A 85 12.14 12.49 13.56
C VAL A 85 12.86 12.24 12.23
N ASN A 86 14.20 12.32 12.24
CA ASN A 86 15.07 11.96 11.14
C ASN A 86 16.36 11.36 11.69
N GLN A 87 16.47 10.06 11.73
CA GLN A 87 17.57 9.33 12.39
C GLN A 87 18.26 8.38 11.43
N VAL A 88 19.53 8.11 11.71
CA VAL A 88 20.32 7.07 11.04
C VAL A 88 20.05 5.75 11.74
N LYS A 89 19.74 4.71 10.97
CA LYS A 89 19.53 3.35 11.50
C LYS A 89 20.80 2.81 12.13
N GLN A 90 20.65 2.28 13.33
CA GLN A 90 21.71 1.51 14.01
C GLN A 90 21.36 0.01 14.01
N GLY A 91 20.07 -0.31 13.94
CA GLY A 91 19.52 -1.66 13.97
C GLY A 91 18.41 -1.86 12.94
N GLN A 92 17.52 -2.78 13.25
CA GLN A 92 16.31 -3.00 12.48
C GLN A 92 15.24 -2.01 12.92
N ILE A 93 14.45 -1.52 11.95
CA ILE A 93 13.40 -0.54 12.19
C ILE A 93 12.05 -1.17 11.91
N ASN A 94 11.13 -0.98 12.85
CA ASN A 94 9.71 -1.13 12.61
C ASN A 94 9.03 0.22 12.89
N ILE A 95 8.29 0.74 11.92
CA ILE A 95 7.69 2.07 11.99
C ILE A 95 6.27 2.02 11.43
N SER A 96 5.33 2.60 12.15
CA SER A 96 3.92 2.79 11.80
C SER A 96 3.56 4.27 11.73
N GLU A 97 2.29 4.61 11.57
CA GLU A 97 1.85 6.02 11.52
C GLU A 97 2.18 6.82 12.79
N ASN A 98 2.14 6.18 13.98
CA ASN A 98 2.27 6.87 15.26
C ASN A 98 3.38 6.33 16.17
N LEU A 99 3.90 5.15 15.86
CA LEU A 99 4.87 4.44 16.71
C LEU A 99 6.04 3.96 15.87
N TRP A 100 7.20 3.93 16.49
CA TRP A 100 8.39 3.32 15.91
C TRP A 100 9.27 2.68 16.96
N THR A 101 10.11 1.78 16.53
CA THR A 101 11.11 1.14 17.35
C THR A 101 12.32 0.76 16.51
N GLU A 102 13.50 0.87 17.12
CA GLU A 102 14.75 0.34 16.60
C GLU A 102 15.22 -0.76 17.52
N TYR A 103 15.61 -1.90 16.97
CA TYR A 103 15.98 -3.08 17.75
C TYR A 103 17.08 -3.88 17.07
N GLU A 104 17.83 -4.62 17.87
CA GLU A 104 18.87 -5.54 17.41
C GLU A 104 18.27 -6.90 17.02
N ALA A 105 19.09 -7.77 16.41
CA ALA A 105 18.65 -9.11 16.01
C ALA A 105 18.23 -10.00 17.21
N GLU A 106 18.82 -9.78 18.37
CA GLU A 106 18.48 -10.44 19.62
C GLU A 106 18.29 -9.35 20.70
N PRO A 107 17.13 -8.69 20.75
CA PRO A 107 16.95 -7.54 21.62
C PRO A 107 16.79 -7.97 23.09
N ALA A 108 17.61 -7.41 23.95
CA ALA A 108 17.46 -7.55 25.40
C ALA A 108 16.28 -6.72 25.93
N ASN A 109 16.02 -5.59 25.30
CA ASN A 109 14.86 -4.75 25.51
C ASN A 109 14.41 -4.12 24.21
N ILE A 110 13.17 -3.68 24.14
CA ILE A 110 12.59 -2.96 23.01
C ILE A 110 11.96 -1.68 23.53
N GLU A 111 12.46 -0.54 23.07
CA GLU A 111 11.83 0.76 23.31
C GLU A 111 10.87 1.09 22.17
N ILE A 112 9.61 1.28 22.48
CA ILE A 112 8.61 1.82 21.55
C ILE A 112 8.52 3.32 21.77
N LYS A 113 8.64 4.07 20.69
CA LYS A 113 8.65 5.55 20.70
C LYS A 113 7.48 6.08 19.87
N ASN A 114 6.99 7.26 20.26
CA ASN A 114 6.01 7.99 19.48
C ASN A 114 6.68 8.75 18.30
N ASN A 115 5.89 9.42 17.51
CA ASN A 115 6.35 10.21 16.37
C ASN A 115 7.10 11.51 16.76
N ASP A 116 7.14 11.87 18.04
CA ASP A 116 7.99 12.94 18.59
C ASP A 116 9.34 12.40 19.11
N GLY A 117 9.53 11.07 19.10
CA GLY A 117 10.74 10.39 19.57
C GLY A 117 10.77 10.09 21.07
N GLU A 118 9.66 10.32 21.79
CA GLU A 118 9.54 10.01 23.22
C GLU A 118 9.26 8.52 23.42
N VAL A 119 9.92 7.91 24.41
CA VAL A 119 9.67 6.52 24.78
C VAL A 119 8.31 6.41 25.46
N VAL A 120 7.39 5.66 24.85
CA VAL A 120 6.05 5.42 25.38
C VAL A 120 5.93 4.07 26.08
N LEU A 121 6.84 3.14 25.76
CA LEU A 121 6.87 1.80 26.35
C LEU A 121 8.27 1.22 26.23
N THR A 122 8.73 0.53 27.29
CA THR A 122 9.90 -0.35 27.26
C THR A 122 9.44 -1.77 27.58
N ILE A 123 9.79 -2.72 26.70
CA ILE A 123 9.53 -4.15 26.87
C ILE A 123 10.86 -4.82 27.23
N GLU A 124 10.95 -5.37 28.42
CA GLU A 124 12.12 -6.12 28.87
C GLU A 124 11.98 -7.60 28.50
N ASP A 125 13.08 -8.25 28.09
CA ASP A 125 13.14 -9.66 27.66
C ASP A 125 12.00 -10.04 26.68
N PRO A 126 11.92 -9.38 25.50
CA PRO A 126 10.75 -9.51 24.61
C PRO A 126 10.59 -10.91 24.02
N ARG A 127 11.65 -11.73 24.03
CA ARG A 127 11.71 -13.09 23.43
C ARG A 127 11.20 -13.16 21.99
N GLY A 128 11.39 -12.08 21.23
CA GLY A 128 10.92 -11.94 19.87
C GLY A 128 11.13 -10.55 19.31
N TYR A 129 10.42 -10.25 18.25
CA TYR A 129 10.57 -9.04 17.44
C TYR A 129 9.31 -8.19 17.49
N PRO A 130 9.43 -6.86 17.53
CA PRO A 130 8.28 -5.97 17.54
C PRO A 130 7.62 -5.91 16.14
N VAL A 131 6.29 -5.89 16.12
CA VAL A 131 5.48 -5.67 14.92
C VAL A 131 4.43 -4.62 15.25
N LEU A 132 4.48 -3.48 14.57
CA LEU A 132 3.59 -2.34 14.78
C LEU A 132 2.58 -2.28 13.63
N LEU A 133 1.32 -2.62 13.90
CA LEU A 133 0.23 -2.66 12.93
C LEU A 133 -1.05 -2.09 13.55
N ASP A 134 -1.82 -1.32 12.79
CA ASP A 134 -3.14 -0.79 13.19
C ASP A 134 -3.10 -0.09 14.56
N ASN A 135 -2.03 0.71 14.83
CA ASN A 135 -1.74 1.36 16.12
C ASN A 135 -1.67 0.40 17.32
N ARG A 136 -1.37 -0.86 17.08
CA ARG A 136 -1.20 -1.93 18.07
C ARG A 136 0.23 -2.41 18.08
N ILE A 137 0.66 -2.92 19.22
CA ILE A 137 2.02 -3.41 19.45
C ILE A 137 1.95 -4.92 19.61
N PHE A 138 2.65 -5.63 18.73
CA PHE A 138 2.77 -7.07 18.78
C PHE A 138 4.23 -7.47 18.98
N ILE A 139 4.43 -8.63 19.59
CA ILE A 139 5.72 -9.34 19.64
C ILE A 139 5.55 -10.65 18.88
N LEU A 140 6.27 -10.77 17.78
CA LEU A 140 6.43 -12.02 17.04
C LEU A 140 7.57 -12.81 17.69
N GLY A 141 7.27 -13.98 18.22
CA GLY A 141 8.27 -14.83 18.88
C GLY A 141 9.45 -15.18 17.97
N SER A 142 10.60 -15.51 18.56
CA SER A 142 11.84 -15.78 17.82
C SER A 142 11.74 -16.91 16.80
N GLU A 143 10.88 -17.89 17.05
CA GLU A 143 10.58 -19.00 16.11
C GLU A 143 9.51 -18.64 15.08
N GLN A 144 8.98 -17.40 15.13
CA GLN A 144 7.97 -16.84 14.23
C GLN A 144 6.63 -17.59 14.23
N ASN A 145 6.36 -18.44 15.21
CA ASN A 145 5.12 -19.19 15.35
C ASN A 145 4.25 -18.75 16.53
N THR A 146 4.63 -17.71 17.27
CA THR A 146 3.82 -17.09 18.33
C THR A 146 3.65 -15.63 18.07
N LEU A 147 2.47 -15.09 18.38
CA LEU A 147 2.18 -13.66 18.34
C LEU A 147 1.54 -13.24 19.64
N SER A 148 2.09 -12.23 20.29
CA SER A 148 1.56 -11.64 21.51
C SER A 148 1.21 -10.19 21.26
N GLU A 149 0.08 -9.72 21.77
CA GLU A 149 -0.26 -8.28 21.80
C GLU A 149 0.12 -7.70 23.15
N VAL A 150 0.72 -6.51 23.12
CA VAL A 150 1.16 -5.79 24.31
C VAL A 150 0.48 -4.43 24.36
N ASN A 151 -0.01 -4.02 25.53
CA ASN A 151 -0.55 -2.68 25.73
C ASN A 151 0.54 -1.67 26.11
N LEU A 152 0.21 -0.38 26.12
CA LEU A 152 1.14 0.70 26.47
C LEU A 152 1.62 0.66 27.94
N ALA A 153 1.02 -0.15 28.80
CA ALA A 153 1.51 -0.40 30.16
C ALA A 153 2.52 -1.57 30.24
N GLY A 154 2.89 -2.18 29.08
CA GLY A 154 3.83 -3.30 29.01
C GLY A 154 3.21 -4.66 29.31
N ASN A 155 1.90 -4.76 29.50
CA ASN A 155 1.25 -6.03 29.80
C ASN A 155 0.90 -6.77 28.52
N ILE A 156 1.20 -8.07 28.48
CA ILE A 156 0.71 -8.97 27.43
C ILE A 156 -0.80 -9.11 27.60
N LEU A 157 -1.56 -8.73 26.58
CA LEU A 157 -3.01 -8.86 26.55
C LEU A 157 -3.42 -10.30 26.22
N TRP A 158 -2.74 -10.90 25.27
CA TRP A 158 -2.91 -12.28 24.85
C TRP A 158 -1.67 -12.78 24.11
N THR A 159 -1.55 -14.09 24.03
CA THR A 159 -0.57 -14.80 23.20
C THR A 159 -1.30 -15.88 22.42
N HIS A 160 -1.04 -15.98 21.12
CA HIS A 160 -1.53 -17.05 20.26
C HIS A 160 -0.36 -17.81 19.64
N GLU A 161 -0.45 -19.13 19.64
CA GLU A 161 0.53 -20.05 19.03
C GLU A 161 -0.04 -20.62 17.75
N PHE A 162 0.71 -20.49 16.65
CA PHE A 162 0.39 -21.05 15.34
C PHE A 162 1.10 -22.38 15.13
N ALA A 163 0.51 -23.23 14.29
CA ALA A 163 1.07 -24.54 13.99
C ALA A 163 2.41 -24.48 13.22
N ALA A 164 2.67 -23.38 12.50
CA ALA A 164 3.86 -23.20 11.69
C ALA A 164 4.30 -21.71 11.70
N PRO A 165 5.57 -21.43 11.34
CA PRO A 165 6.07 -20.07 11.24
C PRO A 165 5.24 -19.18 10.31
N LEU A 166 5.02 -17.94 10.74
CA LEU A 166 4.28 -16.93 9.99
C LEU A 166 5.13 -16.36 8.86
N THR A 167 4.49 -16.12 7.74
CA THR A 167 5.08 -15.53 6.53
C THR A 167 4.56 -14.12 6.26
N CYS A 168 3.37 -13.81 6.73
CA CYS A 168 2.75 -12.48 6.64
C CYS A 168 1.75 -12.27 7.79
N ILE A 169 1.61 -11.02 8.19
CA ILE A 169 0.67 -10.56 9.22
C ILE A 169 0.06 -9.25 8.73
N ASP A 170 -1.23 -9.07 8.96
CA ASP A 170 -1.93 -7.81 8.77
C ASP A 170 -2.95 -7.60 9.88
N ALA A 171 -3.30 -6.35 10.17
CA ALA A 171 -4.27 -6.02 11.21
C ALA A 171 -5.17 -4.86 10.78
N ALA A 172 -6.46 -5.02 10.97
CA ALA A 172 -7.47 -3.99 10.72
C ALA A 172 -8.76 -4.29 11.50
N ALA A 173 -9.52 -3.27 11.82
CA ALA A 173 -10.83 -3.40 12.49
C ALA A 173 -10.80 -4.23 13.80
N GLY A 174 -9.70 -4.18 14.53
CA GLY A 174 -9.51 -4.98 15.75
C GLY A 174 -9.22 -6.47 15.51
N LEU A 175 -9.10 -6.89 14.26
CA LEU A 175 -8.72 -8.25 13.87
C LEU A 175 -7.21 -8.33 13.59
N VAL A 176 -6.68 -9.56 13.64
CA VAL A 176 -5.34 -9.90 13.17
C VAL A 176 -5.48 -11.03 12.18
N LEU A 177 -4.89 -10.87 11.00
CA LEU A 177 -4.76 -11.89 9.97
C LEU A 177 -3.32 -12.38 9.93
N ALA A 178 -3.11 -13.66 10.06
CA ALA A 178 -1.81 -14.29 9.96
C ALA A 178 -1.81 -15.37 8.88
N GLY A 179 -0.79 -15.37 8.04
CA GLY A 179 -0.52 -16.41 7.06
C GLY A 179 0.78 -17.15 7.39
N SER A 180 0.81 -18.47 7.21
CA SER A 180 1.91 -19.32 7.63
C SER A 180 2.57 -20.07 6.48
N ILE A 181 3.74 -20.65 6.75
CA ILE A 181 4.54 -21.36 5.76
C ILE A 181 3.91 -22.71 5.35
N ASP A 182 3.05 -23.28 6.18
CA ASP A 182 2.29 -24.49 5.86
C ASP A 182 1.03 -24.23 5.02
N GLY A 183 0.78 -22.94 4.68
CA GLY A 183 -0.28 -22.53 3.76
C GLY A 183 -1.62 -22.23 4.43
N VAL A 184 -1.67 -22.12 5.74
CA VAL A 184 -2.89 -21.79 6.49
C VAL A 184 -2.95 -20.29 6.76
N ILE A 185 -4.14 -19.72 6.69
CA ILE A 185 -4.44 -18.41 7.27
C ILE A 185 -5.30 -18.58 8.52
N GLU A 186 -5.06 -17.73 9.50
CA GLU A 186 -5.88 -17.61 10.69
C GLU A 186 -6.29 -16.16 10.91
N VAL A 187 -7.52 -15.95 11.36
CA VAL A 187 -8.02 -14.64 11.81
C VAL A 187 -8.28 -14.71 13.31
N LEU A 188 -7.66 -13.80 14.03
CA LEU A 188 -7.84 -13.63 15.47
C LEU A 188 -8.68 -12.39 15.73
N ASP A 189 -9.51 -12.44 16.76
CA ASP A 189 -10.23 -11.28 17.26
C ASP A 189 -9.35 -10.43 18.21
N HIS A 190 -9.89 -9.35 18.75
CA HIS A 190 -9.20 -8.43 19.66
C HIS A 190 -8.73 -9.10 20.97
N SER A 191 -9.25 -10.29 21.30
CA SER A 191 -8.83 -11.06 22.47
C SER A 191 -7.77 -12.11 22.18
N GLY A 192 -7.27 -12.18 20.92
CA GLY A 192 -6.34 -13.21 20.46
C GLY A 192 -6.97 -14.55 20.18
N LYS A 193 -8.32 -14.64 20.24
CA LYS A 193 -9.03 -15.88 19.93
C LYS A 193 -9.17 -16.06 18.43
N ARG A 194 -8.80 -17.25 17.93
CA ARG A 194 -9.03 -17.63 16.54
C ARG A 194 -10.52 -17.74 16.24
N ILE A 195 -11.00 -16.89 15.34
CA ILE A 195 -12.40 -16.85 14.88
C ILE A 195 -12.59 -17.49 13.51
N PHE A 196 -11.50 -17.62 12.72
CA PHE A 196 -11.54 -18.22 11.40
C PHE A 196 -10.19 -18.86 11.08
N SER A 197 -10.22 -19.98 10.34
CA SER A 197 -9.04 -20.63 9.78
C SER A 197 -9.38 -21.18 8.41
N PHE A 198 -8.45 -21.07 7.46
CA PHE A 198 -8.67 -21.49 6.09
C PHE A 198 -7.36 -21.93 5.43
N ASP A 199 -7.42 -23.09 4.79
CA ASP A 199 -6.38 -23.64 3.92
C ASP A 199 -6.83 -23.48 2.46
N PRO A 200 -6.17 -22.60 1.66
CA PRO A 200 -6.47 -22.46 0.25
C PRO A 200 -6.32 -23.76 -0.56
N GLY A 201 -5.41 -24.64 -0.17
CA GLY A 201 -5.07 -25.87 -0.88
C GLY A 201 -4.58 -25.63 -2.32
N GLY A 202 -4.59 -26.67 -3.16
CA GLY A 202 -4.39 -26.54 -4.62
C GLY A 202 -2.97 -26.29 -5.10
N SER A 203 -1.98 -26.21 -4.22
CA SER A 203 -0.55 -26.21 -4.52
C SER A 203 0.13 -27.40 -3.83
N ARG A 204 1.12 -28.00 -4.48
CA ARG A 204 1.94 -29.05 -3.87
C ARG A 204 2.75 -28.50 -2.69
N TYR A 205 3.19 -27.26 -2.80
CA TYR A 205 3.89 -26.52 -1.76
C TYR A 205 2.98 -25.41 -1.29
N ALA A 206 2.16 -25.72 -0.32
CA ALA A 206 1.30 -24.73 0.33
C ALA A 206 2.19 -23.75 1.10
N VAL A 207 1.97 -22.47 0.89
CA VAL A 207 2.58 -21.37 1.64
C VAL A 207 1.74 -20.12 1.40
N ILE A 208 1.54 -19.32 2.41
CA ILE A 208 0.96 -17.99 2.22
C ILE A 208 2.10 -17.00 1.94
N LEU A 209 2.12 -16.43 0.76
CA LEU A 209 3.15 -15.47 0.34
C LEU A 209 2.80 -14.02 0.62
N GLY A 210 1.54 -13.73 0.84
CA GLY A 210 1.03 -12.43 1.21
C GLY A 210 -0.43 -12.50 1.60
N CYS A 211 -0.81 -11.70 2.58
CA CYS A 211 -2.19 -11.57 3.03
C CYS A 211 -2.50 -10.12 3.43
N THR A 212 -3.76 -9.72 3.32
CA THR A 212 -4.22 -8.39 3.71
C THR A 212 -5.68 -8.41 4.11
N LEU A 213 -6.05 -7.54 5.07
CA LEU A 213 -7.40 -7.26 5.53
C LEU A 213 -7.93 -5.96 4.93
N SER A 214 -9.22 -5.91 4.60
CA SER A 214 -9.89 -4.63 4.36
C SER A 214 -10.04 -3.84 5.66
N ARG A 215 -10.12 -2.51 5.58
CA ARG A 215 -10.25 -1.61 6.75
C ARG A 215 -11.43 -1.94 7.64
N ASP A 216 -12.51 -2.47 7.05
CA ASP A 216 -13.72 -2.89 7.77
C ASP A 216 -13.63 -4.35 8.29
N GLY A 217 -12.53 -5.05 8.01
CA GLY A 217 -12.33 -6.45 8.37
C GLY A 217 -13.29 -7.42 7.68
N MET A 218 -14.00 -6.98 6.62
CA MET A 218 -15.00 -7.83 5.95
C MET A 218 -14.40 -8.66 4.83
N ARG A 219 -13.19 -8.32 4.36
CA ARG A 219 -12.53 -8.99 3.23
C ARG A 219 -11.10 -9.36 3.56
N ILE A 220 -10.66 -10.45 2.95
CA ILE A 220 -9.29 -10.96 3.04
C ILE A 220 -8.77 -11.19 1.63
N GLY A 221 -7.62 -10.61 1.30
CA GLY A 221 -6.85 -10.93 0.11
C GLY A 221 -5.68 -11.84 0.44
N ILE A 222 -5.44 -12.86 -0.39
CA ILE A 222 -4.40 -13.87 -0.15
C ILE A 222 -3.66 -14.15 -1.45
N ILE A 223 -2.32 -14.27 -1.37
CA ILE A 223 -1.48 -14.90 -2.38
C ILE A 223 -0.94 -16.19 -1.78
N SER A 224 -1.28 -17.32 -2.38
CA SER A 224 -0.92 -18.65 -1.87
C SER A 224 -0.25 -19.56 -2.90
N GLY A 225 0.60 -20.47 -2.41
CA GLY A 225 1.27 -21.52 -3.18
C GLY A 225 2.57 -21.06 -3.85
N VAL A 226 3.54 -21.98 -3.98
CA VAL A 226 4.79 -21.76 -4.74
C VAL A 226 4.62 -22.20 -6.19
N GLU A 227 3.97 -23.36 -6.41
CA GLU A 227 3.56 -23.83 -7.72
C GLU A 227 2.06 -23.61 -7.89
N ASN A 228 1.63 -23.17 -9.07
CA ASN A 228 0.22 -22.78 -9.31
C ASN A 228 -0.25 -21.71 -8.32
N GLN A 229 0.53 -20.64 -8.19
CA GLN A 229 0.19 -19.53 -7.31
C GLN A 229 -1.20 -18.99 -7.61
N ARG A 230 -1.91 -18.60 -6.55
CA ARG A 230 -3.27 -18.09 -6.66
C ARG A 230 -3.44 -16.83 -5.85
N PHE A 231 -4.15 -15.91 -6.44
CA PHE A 231 -4.84 -14.85 -5.72
C PHE A 231 -6.23 -15.34 -5.33
N LEU A 232 -6.59 -15.14 -4.07
CA LEU A 232 -7.93 -15.40 -3.55
C LEU A 232 -8.46 -14.15 -2.85
N LEU A 233 -9.74 -13.90 -3.03
CA LEU A 233 -10.49 -12.92 -2.26
C LEU A 233 -11.59 -13.64 -1.48
N LEU A 234 -11.60 -13.44 -0.17
CA LEU A 234 -12.63 -13.95 0.72
C LEU A 234 -13.47 -12.78 1.24
N GLU A 235 -14.76 -13.02 1.43
CA GLU A 235 -15.68 -12.07 2.05
C GLU A 235 -16.49 -12.75 3.16
N ARG A 236 -16.80 -12.00 4.22
CA ARG A 236 -17.78 -12.38 5.22
C ARG A 236 -18.98 -11.45 5.15
N TYR A 237 -20.13 -11.93 5.59
CA TYR A 237 -21.38 -11.18 5.52
C TYR A 237 -22.01 -11.02 6.90
N GLY A 238 -22.44 -9.79 7.19
CA GLY A 238 -23.09 -9.45 8.45
C GLY A 238 -22.18 -9.68 9.66
N THR A 239 -22.71 -10.33 10.68
CA THR A 239 -22.01 -10.63 11.94
C THR A 239 -21.32 -11.99 11.95
N SER A 240 -21.36 -12.74 10.83
CA SER A 240 -20.69 -14.04 10.71
C SER A 240 -19.20 -13.89 10.84
N SER A 241 -18.54 -14.81 11.55
CA SER A 241 -17.08 -14.94 11.54
C SER A 241 -16.57 -15.74 10.35
N GLU A 242 -17.44 -16.37 9.57
CA GLU A 242 -17.05 -17.19 8.43
C GLU A 242 -16.81 -16.35 7.19
N TYR A 243 -15.60 -16.44 6.65
CA TYR A 243 -15.25 -15.92 5.34
C TYR A 243 -15.44 -16.98 4.27
N ARG A 244 -15.88 -16.58 3.08
CA ARG A 244 -16.07 -17.48 1.93
C ARG A 244 -15.31 -16.92 0.73
N VAL A 245 -14.71 -17.82 -0.05
CA VAL A 245 -14.04 -17.45 -1.29
C VAL A 245 -15.07 -16.92 -2.28
N VAL A 246 -14.92 -15.66 -2.69
CA VAL A 246 -15.79 -14.98 -3.66
C VAL A 246 -15.11 -14.80 -5.01
N TYR A 247 -13.78 -14.87 -5.03
CA TYR A 247 -12.98 -14.83 -6.25
C TYR A 247 -11.67 -15.58 -6.07
N HIS A 248 -11.21 -16.20 -7.13
CA HIS A 248 -9.85 -16.74 -7.22
C HIS A 248 -9.32 -16.65 -8.65
N GLU A 249 -8.02 -16.49 -8.77
CA GLU A 249 -7.30 -16.44 -10.05
C GLU A 249 -5.97 -17.19 -9.90
N PHE A 250 -5.65 -18.07 -10.87
CA PHE A 250 -4.32 -18.61 -10.98
C PHE A 250 -3.38 -17.58 -11.57
N LEU A 251 -2.28 -17.34 -10.88
CA LEU A 251 -1.23 -16.44 -11.33
C LEU A 251 -0.20 -17.26 -12.09
N GLU A 252 0.13 -16.83 -13.28
CA GLU A 252 1.25 -17.42 -14.06
C GLU A 252 2.57 -16.93 -13.47
N THR A 253 2.81 -17.23 -12.18
CA THR A 253 3.96 -16.75 -11.41
C THR A 253 4.53 -17.86 -10.56
N GLY A 254 5.83 -17.75 -10.25
CA GLY A 254 6.57 -18.71 -9.43
C GLY A 254 7.37 -18.04 -8.32
N PHE A 255 6.87 -16.98 -7.71
CA PHE A 255 7.55 -16.33 -6.59
C PHE A 255 7.77 -17.28 -5.42
N ARG A 256 8.99 -17.22 -4.85
CA ARG A 256 9.39 -17.98 -3.65
C ARG A 256 9.81 -17.02 -2.52
N ARG A 257 9.17 -15.86 -2.45
CA ARG A 257 9.40 -14.80 -1.48
C ARG A 257 8.07 -14.16 -1.11
N PRO A 258 8.02 -13.39 -0.03
CA PRO A 258 6.86 -12.56 0.26
C PRO A 258 6.47 -11.68 -0.94
N VAL A 259 5.18 -11.55 -1.18
CA VAL A 259 4.58 -10.84 -2.32
C VAL A 259 3.70 -9.73 -1.77
N HIS A 260 3.84 -8.55 -2.38
CA HIS A 260 2.99 -7.43 -2.00
C HIS A 260 1.53 -7.69 -2.38
N ILE A 261 0.64 -7.45 -1.44
CA ILE A 261 -0.81 -7.42 -1.63
C ILE A 261 -1.39 -6.40 -0.66
N SER A 262 -2.28 -5.53 -1.13
CA SER A 262 -2.95 -4.53 -0.29
C SER A 262 -4.30 -4.11 -0.85
N PHE A 263 -5.22 -3.76 0.04
CA PHE A 263 -6.40 -2.99 -0.30
C PHE A 263 -6.01 -1.51 -0.45
N ILE A 264 -6.53 -0.87 -1.49
CA ILE A 264 -6.29 0.54 -1.78
C ILE A 264 -7.59 1.26 -2.15
N ASP A 265 -7.54 2.60 -2.18
CA ASP A 265 -8.67 3.46 -2.56
C ASP A 265 -9.94 3.14 -1.75
N GLN A 266 -9.83 3.21 -0.41
CA GLN A 266 -10.93 2.90 0.54
C GLN A 266 -11.51 1.49 0.34
N ASP A 267 -10.63 0.50 0.16
CA ASP A 267 -10.97 -0.92 -0.07
C ASP A 267 -11.77 -1.18 -1.36
N ARG A 268 -11.78 -0.23 -2.27
CA ARG A 268 -12.42 -0.39 -3.57
C ARG A 268 -11.66 -1.35 -4.46
N TRP A 269 -10.34 -1.31 -4.39
CA TRP A 269 -9.44 -2.14 -5.14
C TRP A 269 -8.56 -3.00 -4.24
N ILE A 270 -8.18 -4.17 -4.74
CA ILE A 270 -7.06 -4.92 -4.20
C ILE A 270 -5.98 -5.01 -5.28
N VAL A 271 -4.74 -4.70 -4.88
CA VAL A 271 -3.57 -4.70 -5.76
C VAL A 271 -2.58 -5.72 -5.25
N PHE A 272 -2.01 -6.49 -6.14
CA PHE A 272 -1.04 -7.52 -5.80
C PHE A 272 0.07 -7.63 -6.86
N GLU A 273 1.26 -7.97 -6.39
CA GLU A 273 2.40 -8.23 -7.24
C GLU A 273 2.23 -9.56 -7.98
N ARG A 274 2.60 -9.56 -9.26
CA ARG A 274 2.67 -10.75 -10.09
C ARG A 274 3.91 -10.70 -10.97
N GLU A 275 4.35 -11.84 -11.48
CA GLU A 275 5.45 -11.86 -12.43
C GLU A 275 5.08 -11.08 -13.69
N GLY A 276 6.00 -10.19 -14.12
CA GLY A 276 5.75 -9.30 -15.25
C GLY A 276 4.76 -8.19 -14.98
N GLY A 277 4.52 -7.79 -13.70
CA GLY A 277 3.71 -6.61 -13.41
C GLY A 277 2.85 -6.66 -12.15
N ILE A 278 1.65 -6.09 -12.25
CA ILE A 278 0.68 -5.96 -11.16
C ILE A 278 -0.67 -6.50 -11.59
N GLY A 279 -1.33 -7.21 -10.68
CA GLY A 279 -2.75 -7.49 -10.73
C GLY A 279 -3.53 -6.49 -9.89
N CYS A 280 -4.65 -6.01 -10.42
CA CYS A 280 -5.61 -5.17 -9.72
C CYS A 280 -6.99 -5.80 -9.85
N TYR A 281 -7.77 -5.81 -8.78
CA TYR A 281 -9.13 -6.35 -8.80
C TYR A 281 -10.08 -5.35 -8.14
N GLU A 282 -11.13 -4.96 -8.89
CA GLU A 282 -12.16 -4.07 -8.36
C GLU A 282 -13.25 -4.88 -7.65
N ILE A 283 -13.44 -4.58 -6.38
CA ILE A 283 -14.36 -5.32 -5.49
C ILE A 283 -15.82 -5.23 -5.98
N LYS A 284 -16.28 -4.04 -6.33
CA LYS A 284 -17.70 -3.82 -6.70
C LYS A 284 -18.07 -4.40 -8.06
N SER A 285 -17.25 -4.20 -9.08
CA SER A 285 -17.51 -4.72 -10.43
C SER A 285 -17.09 -6.16 -10.62
N ARG A 286 -16.28 -6.70 -9.69
CA ARG A 286 -15.68 -8.04 -9.74
C ARG A 286 -14.83 -8.25 -10.99
N GLN A 287 -14.09 -7.23 -11.38
CA GLN A 287 -13.25 -7.26 -12.59
C GLN A 287 -11.78 -7.12 -12.23
N GLY A 288 -10.97 -7.96 -12.87
CA GLY A 288 -9.52 -7.90 -12.78
C GLY A 288 -8.91 -7.07 -13.91
N LEU A 289 -7.85 -6.34 -13.59
CA LEU A 289 -6.98 -5.63 -14.52
C LEU A 289 -5.55 -6.12 -14.31
N ARG A 290 -4.85 -6.42 -15.41
CA ARG A 290 -3.44 -6.79 -15.38
C ARG A 290 -2.62 -5.69 -16.03
N ILE A 291 -1.62 -5.19 -15.32
CA ILE A 291 -0.73 -4.15 -15.82
C ILE A 291 0.65 -4.77 -16.00
N ALA A 292 1.07 -4.89 -17.26
CA ALA A 292 2.37 -5.46 -17.60
C ALA A 292 3.49 -4.46 -17.32
N LEU A 293 4.51 -4.89 -16.57
CA LEU A 293 5.72 -4.14 -16.25
C LEU A 293 6.91 -5.10 -16.34
N ASP A 294 7.89 -4.75 -17.16
CA ASP A 294 9.08 -5.56 -17.34
C ASP A 294 10.11 -5.24 -16.25
N GLY A 295 10.01 -5.91 -15.10
CA GLY A 295 10.91 -5.68 -13.98
C GLY A 295 10.36 -6.12 -12.63
N LYS A 296 11.02 -5.67 -11.55
CA LYS A 296 10.63 -5.95 -10.16
C LYS A 296 10.12 -4.68 -9.50
N ILE A 297 9.10 -4.81 -8.67
CA ILE A 297 8.61 -3.71 -7.85
C ILE A 297 9.66 -3.40 -6.79
N ALA A 298 10.08 -2.15 -6.74
CA ALA A 298 11.05 -1.64 -5.77
C ALA A 298 10.37 -0.89 -4.62
N ALA A 299 9.26 -0.20 -4.90
CA ALA A 299 8.40 0.44 -3.92
C ALA A 299 6.98 0.55 -4.48
N ILE A 300 5.98 0.55 -3.62
CA ILE A 300 4.57 0.68 -3.97
C ILE A 300 3.86 1.55 -2.93
N ASP A 301 2.97 2.40 -3.40
CA ASP A 301 2.04 3.15 -2.57
C ASP A 301 0.98 2.19 -2.01
N GLN A 302 0.99 1.98 -0.69
CA GLN A 302 0.12 1.02 -0.01
C GLN A 302 -1.29 1.54 0.22
N SER A 303 -1.52 2.85 0.15
CA SER A 303 -2.83 3.43 0.45
C SER A 303 -3.67 3.67 -0.79
N GLY A 304 -3.05 4.08 -1.90
CA GLY A 304 -3.77 4.55 -3.07
C GLY A 304 -4.75 5.69 -2.71
N GLY A 305 -5.37 6.30 -3.67
CA GLY A 305 -6.42 7.27 -3.40
C GLY A 305 -6.79 8.08 -4.63
N HIS A 306 -8.01 8.64 -4.63
CA HIS A 306 -8.53 9.44 -5.76
C HIS A 306 -8.46 8.71 -7.12
N GLY A 307 -8.61 7.37 -7.10
CA GLY A 307 -8.50 6.55 -8.31
C GLY A 307 -7.09 6.40 -8.88
N PHE A 308 -6.06 6.67 -8.07
CA PHE A 308 -4.65 6.51 -8.47
C PHE A 308 -3.86 5.72 -7.45
N PHE A 309 -2.87 4.99 -7.94
CA PHE A 309 -1.77 4.50 -7.11
C PHE A 309 -0.44 4.61 -7.84
N PHE A 310 0.65 4.59 -7.09
CA PHE A 310 2.00 4.76 -7.60
C PHE A 310 2.88 3.57 -7.24
N LEU A 311 3.84 3.30 -8.10
CA LEU A 311 4.89 2.33 -7.83
C LEU A 311 6.21 2.76 -8.48
N ILE A 312 7.30 2.29 -7.90
CA ILE A 312 8.61 2.33 -8.54
C ILE A 312 8.97 0.90 -8.91
N TYR A 313 9.29 0.65 -10.17
CA TYR A 313 9.79 -0.63 -10.60
C TYR A 313 11.20 -0.52 -11.15
N SER A 314 11.97 -1.59 -10.98
CA SER A 314 13.33 -1.72 -11.46
C SER A 314 13.37 -2.62 -12.67
N GLN A 315 13.78 -2.08 -13.80
CA GLN A 315 14.03 -2.82 -15.04
C GLN A 315 15.26 -3.72 -14.93
N PRO A 316 15.42 -4.73 -15.81
CA PRO A 316 16.59 -5.61 -15.82
C PRO A 316 17.93 -4.88 -15.91
N GLU A 317 17.99 -3.73 -16.57
CA GLU A 317 19.18 -2.86 -16.68
C GLU A 317 19.42 -1.95 -15.46
N GLN A 318 18.77 -2.23 -14.31
CA GLN A 318 18.80 -1.43 -13.07
C GLN A 318 18.24 0.00 -13.23
N ARG A 319 17.61 0.32 -14.33
CA ARG A 319 16.84 1.56 -14.47
C ARG A 319 15.55 1.44 -13.67
N LYS A 320 15.26 2.46 -12.89
CA LYS A 320 14.00 2.54 -12.16
C LYS A 320 13.10 3.59 -12.77
N GLU A 321 11.81 3.32 -12.76
CA GLU A 321 10.78 4.25 -13.21
C GLU A 321 9.70 4.37 -12.15
N LEU A 322 9.28 5.61 -11.91
CA LEU A 322 8.06 5.93 -11.18
C LEU A 322 6.89 5.82 -12.15
N ILE A 323 5.91 5.02 -11.79
CA ILE A 323 4.68 4.79 -12.57
C ILE A 323 3.49 5.27 -11.76
N GLY A 324 2.68 6.14 -12.35
CA GLY A 324 1.36 6.51 -11.84
C GLY A 324 0.28 5.79 -12.64
N ILE A 325 -0.57 5.05 -11.96
CA ILE A 325 -1.63 4.22 -12.52
C ILE A 325 -2.96 4.81 -12.13
N ARG A 326 -3.78 5.13 -13.13
CA ARG A 326 -5.17 5.51 -12.95
C ARG A 326 -6.04 4.26 -12.90
N LEU A 327 -6.74 4.09 -11.81
CA LEU A 327 -7.71 3.03 -11.65
C LEU A 327 -9.05 3.46 -12.26
N PRO A 328 -9.64 2.66 -13.14
CA PRO A 328 -10.89 3.04 -13.81
C PRO A 328 -12.06 3.12 -12.84
N GLU A 329 -13.03 3.99 -13.15
CA GLU A 329 -14.26 4.10 -12.42
C GLU A 329 -15.41 3.32 -13.10
N GLY A 330 -16.15 2.52 -12.31
CA GLY A 330 -17.37 1.84 -12.74
C GLY A 330 -17.17 0.79 -13.86
N ARG A 331 -18.13 0.68 -14.77
CA ARG A 331 -18.15 -0.32 -15.87
C ARG A 331 -17.03 -0.17 -16.92
N SER A 332 -16.15 0.80 -16.74
CA SER A 332 -15.05 1.08 -17.68
C SER A 332 -13.89 0.07 -17.58
N CYS A 333 -13.82 -0.76 -16.51
CA CYS A 333 -12.74 -1.73 -16.32
C CYS A 333 -12.58 -2.71 -17.48
N SER A 334 -13.67 -3.17 -18.08
CA SER A 334 -13.63 -4.14 -19.19
C SER A 334 -13.16 -3.57 -20.54
N ARG A 335 -13.01 -2.25 -20.64
CA ARG A 335 -12.66 -1.55 -21.89
C ARG A 335 -11.31 -0.84 -21.82
N LEU A 336 -10.67 -0.77 -20.66
CA LEU A 336 -9.38 -0.11 -20.56
C LEU A 336 -8.29 -0.99 -21.20
N ASN A 337 -7.63 -0.40 -22.18
CA ASN A 337 -6.38 -0.95 -22.69
C ASN A 337 -5.31 -0.74 -21.61
N MET A 338 -4.52 -1.77 -21.29
CA MET A 338 -3.51 -1.75 -20.22
C MET A 338 -2.55 -0.55 -20.28
N GLN A 339 -2.25 -0.06 -21.48
CA GLN A 339 -1.40 1.12 -21.70
C GLN A 339 -2.09 2.43 -21.31
N GLU A 340 -3.42 2.50 -21.37
CA GLU A 340 -4.19 3.69 -21.01
C GLU A 340 -4.32 3.88 -19.48
N ALA A 341 -4.09 2.82 -18.69
CA ALA A 341 -4.09 2.90 -17.24
C ALA A 341 -2.83 3.61 -16.71
N ILE A 342 -1.71 3.50 -17.41
CA ILE A 342 -0.46 4.18 -17.03
C ILE A 342 -0.52 5.61 -17.56
N VAL A 343 -0.66 6.57 -16.66
CA VAL A 343 -0.79 7.99 -17.00
C VAL A 343 0.47 8.81 -16.68
N ILE A 344 1.34 8.29 -15.81
CA ILE A 344 2.60 8.94 -15.44
C ILE A 344 3.73 7.92 -15.60
N ARG A 345 4.80 8.35 -16.26
CA ARG A 345 6.09 7.65 -16.32
C ARG A 345 7.22 8.64 -16.12
N ALA A 346 8.04 8.42 -15.12
CA ALA A 346 9.20 9.27 -14.86
C ALA A 346 10.43 8.40 -14.50
N PRO A 347 11.61 8.67 -15.07
CA PRO A 347 12.82 7.97 -14.70
C PRO A 347 13.18 8.26 -13.24
N PHE A 348 13.60 7.24 -12.52
CA PHE A 348 13.98 7.33 -11.11
C PHE A 348 15.41 6.83 -10.92
N LYS A 349 16.32 7.75 -10.60
CA LYS A 349 17.76 7.46 -10.51
C LYS A 349 18.20 7.30 -9.06
N SER A 350 17.80 6.21 -8.43
CA SER A 350 18.28 5.89 -7.08
C SER A 350 18.26 4.40 -6.81
N ASN A 351 19.21 3.92 -5.99
CA ASN A 351 19.21 2.54 -5.51
C ASN A 351 18.22 2.36 -4.36
N ASN A 352 18.21 3.30 -3.42
CA ASN A 352 17.24 3.32 -2.31
C ASN A 352 16.03 4.12 -2.77
N VAL A 353 14.85 3.54 -2.57
CA VAL A 353 13.60 4.15 -3.01
C VAL A 353 12.55 4.04 -1.91
N PHE A 354 11.68 5.03 -1.86
CA PHE A 354 10.55 5.10 -0.95
C PHE A 354 9.36 5.72 -1.67
N LEU A 355 8.16 5.26 -1.37
CA LEU A 355 6.90 5.87 -1.76
C LEU A 355 5.97 5.93 -0.57
N GLY A 356 5.34 7.08 -0.38
CA GLY A 356 4.28 7.32 0.57
C GLY A 356 3.17 8.18 -0.06
N ARG A 357 2.00 8.18 0.55
CA ARG A 357 0.85 8.95 0.07
C ARG A 357 0.60 10.13 0.98
N THR A 358 0.60 11.34 0.41
CA THR A 358 0.11 12.55 1.07
C THR A 358 -1.38 12.75 0.78
N ASP A 359 -2.05 13.63 1.49
CA ASP A 359 -3.47 13.93 1.26
C ASP A 359 -3.71 14.55 -0.13
N SER A 360 -2.76 15.32 -0.64
CA SER A 360 -2.84 16.01 -1.94
C SER A 360 -2.10 15.27 -3.07
N GLY A 361 -1.26 14.28 -2.77
CA GLY A 361 -0.45 13.68 -3.81
C GLY A 361 0.47 12.55 -3.37
N LEU A 362 1.75 12.68 -3.66
CA LEU A 362 2.76 11.63 -3.54
C LEU A 362 4.00 12.14 -2.81
N LEU A 363 4.52 11.35 -1.88
CA LEU A 363 5.85 11.48 -1.32
C LEU A 363 6.76 10.41 -1.95
N ALA A 364 7.80 10.84 -2.62
CA ALA A 364 8.79 9.93 -3.20
C ALA A 364 10.17 10.18 -2.61
N GLY A 365 10.91 9.11 -2.35
CA GLY A 365 12.26 9.17 -1.81
C GLY A 365 13.26 8.46 -2.69
N GLY A 366 14.43 9.08 -2.87
CA GLY A 366 15.54 8.50 -3.63
C GLY A 366 16.91 8.93 -3.11
N GLY A 367 17.80 7.96 -2.82
CA GLY A 367 19.09 8.23 -2.20
C GLY A 367 18.93 8.73 -0.77
N THR A 368 19.19 10.00 -0.57
CA THR A 368 19.01 10.72 0.71
C THR A 368 18.07 11.90 0.57
N THR A 369 17.23 11.91 -0.46
CA THR A 369 16.34 13.01 -0.77
C THR A 369 14.89 12.57 -0.77
N LEU A 370 14.03 13.32 -0.11
CA LEU A 370 12.58 13.23 -0.19
C LEU A 370 12.02 14.38 -1.01
N ILE A 371 11.00 14.08 -1.81
CA ILE A 371 10.27 15.06 -2.62
C ILE A 371 8.77 14.81 -2.50
N SER A 372 8.03 15.86 -2.22
CA SER A 372 6.56 15.85 -2.25
C SER A 372 6.04 16.40 -3.56
N PHE A 373 5.01 15.76 -4.08
CA PHE A 373 4.30 16.17 -5.28
C PHE A 373 2.81 16.32 -4.98
N ASP A 374 2.21 17.35 -5.54
CA ASP A 374 0.75 17.45 -5.64
C ASP A 374 0.28 16.84 -6.97
N LEU A 375 -0.92 16.25 -6.94
CA LEU A 375 -1.58 15.70 -8.12
C LEU A 375 -2.54 16.77 -8.68
N GLU A 376 -2.25 17.29 -9.87
CA GLU A 376 -3.10 18.26 -10.55
C GLU A 376 -3.67 17.65 -11.84
N ASN A 377 -4.94 17.96 -12.12
CA ASN A 377 -5.58 17.69 -13.42
C ASN A 377 -5.59 18.99 -14.22
N LYS A 378 -4.87 19.01 -15.32
CA LYS A 378 -4.80 20.16 -16.26
C LYS A 378 -5.56 19.90 -17.54
#